data_63721947e1a1f76fb7765679fa59478e
#
_entry.id   63721947e1a1f76fb7765679fa59478e
#
_cell.length_a   1.000
_cell.length_b   1.000
_cell.length_c   1.000
_cell.angle_alpha   90.00
_cell.angle_beta   90.00
_cell.angle_gamma   90.00
#
_symmetry.space_group_name_H-M   'P 1'
#
loop_
_entity.id
_entity.type
_entity.pdbx_description
1 polymer ?
#
loop_
_entity_poly.entity_id
_entity_poly.type
_entity_poly.pdbx_seq_one_letter_code
_entity_poly.pdbx_strand_id
1 'polypeptide(L)'
;IYEYDRKTDTVVFYETIRRGDETEIAKHVSPNFSKKLYDQKIAHPEDAETAMRVFSGTQGGSAEVRLRNLKINGDYVWCLLQGQPVYENGALARVVGIIRDITENKRISQEKERLQRIFDLELRRDYESICQINPSTGRYVMWTPSNASYYDIPTSGIFSEELAHAISRIVCGEDQETCLKTLSIGNMLK
;
A
#
# COMPACT_ATOMS: atom_id res chain seq x y z
N ILE A 1 0.84 12.63 -18.17
CA ILE A 1 -0.39 13.44 -18.10
C ILE A 1 -1.28 13.03 -19.24
N TYR A 2 -2.61 13.09 -19.06
CA TYR A 2 -3.57 12.91 -20.14
C TYR A 2 -4.67 13.97 -20.10
N GLU A 3 -5.31 14.16 -21.24
CA GLU A 3 -6.51 14.97 -21.41
C GLU A 3 -7.51 14.16 -22.25
N TYR A 4 -8.73 13.99 -21.74
CA TYR A 4 -9.83 13.31 -22.44
C TYR A 4 -10.93 14.28 -22.77
N ASP A 5 -11.22 14.42 -24.05
CA ASP A 5 -12.37 15.16 -24.57
C ASP A 5 -13.55 14.20 -24.77
N ARG A 6 -14.60 14.41 -23.98
CA ARG A 6 -15.80 13.57 -24.03
C ARG A 6 -16.61 13.74 -25.31
N LYS A 7 -16.61 14.94 -25.91
CA LYS A 7 -17.41 15.21 -27.12
C LYS A 7 -16.87 14.48 -28.33
N THR A 8 -15.56 14.40 -28.44
CA THR A 8 -14.87 13.76 -29.55
C THR A 8 -14.39 12.34 -29.24
N ASP A 9 -14.62 11.85 -28.01
CA ASP A 9 -14.09 10.57 -27.50
C ASP A 9 -12.59 10.43 -27.81
N THR A 10 -11.83 11.49 -27.53
CA THR A 10 -10.40 11.56 -27.84
C THR A 10 -9.59 11.75 -26.58
N VAL A 11 -8.59 10.89 -26.40
CA VAL A 11 -7.57 11.06 -25.37
C VAL A 11 -6.29 11.61 -26.00
N VAL A 12 -5.67 12.53 -25.30
CA VAL A 12 -4.33 13.04 -25.60
C VAL A 12 -3.43 12.72 -24.43
N PHE A 13 -2.37 11.96 -24.70
CA PHE A 13 -1.33 11.69 -23.73
C PHE A 13 -0.15 12.63 -23.94
N TYR A 14 0.34 13.20 -22.87
CA TYR A 14 1.55 14.03 -22.85
C TYR A 14 2.64 13.29 -22.10
N GLU A 15 3.78 13.13 -22.75
CA GLU A 15 4.94 12.47 -22.20
C GLU A 15 6.15 13.39 -22.24
N THR A 16 6.88 13.45 -21.14
CA THR A 16 8.14 14.17 -21.07
C THR A 16 9.28 13.26 -21.52
N ILE A 17 9.92 13.60 -22.62
CA ILE A 17 11.10 12.91 -23.16
C ILE A 17 12.33 13.73 -22.80
N ARG A 18 13.28 13.13 -22.09
CA ARG A 18 14.59 13.73 -21.81
C ARG A 18 15.63 13.20 -22.77
N ARG A 19 16.32 14.08 -23.48
CA ARG A 19 17.46 13.77 -24.34
C ARG A 19 18.66 14.61 -23.90
N GLY A 20 19.49 14.05 -23.02
CA GLY A 20 20.53 14.83 -22.35
C GLY A 20 19.93 15.92 -21.46
N ASP A 21 20.34 17.16 -21.67
CA ASP A 21 19.84 18.34 -20.95
C ASP A 21 18.54 18.92 -21.55
N GLU A 22 18.13 18.44 -22.72
CA GLU A 22 16.91 18.89 -23.37
C GLU A 22 15.69 18.09 -22.90
N THR A 23 14.59 18.81 -22.70
CA THR A 23 13.30 18.24 -22.32
C THR A 23 12.27 18.55 -23.40
N GLU A 24 11.71 17.53 -24.02
CA GLU A 24 10.69 17.62 -25.04
C GLU A 24 9.37 17.03 -24.50
N ILE A 25 8.24 17.62 -24.86
CA ILE A 25 6.91 17.09 -24.57
C ILE A 25 6.35 16.42 -25.83
N ALA A 26 6.36 15.10 -25.85
CA ALA A 26 5.67 14.34 -26.89
C ALA A 26 4.16 14.29 -26.63
N LYS A 27 3.41 14.44 -27.71
CA LYS A 27 1.94 14.39 -27.71
C LYS A 27 1.47 13.19 -28.53
N HIS A 28 0.69 12.31 -27.90
CA HIS A 28 0.07 11.17 -28.57
C HIS A 28 -1.45 11.29 -28.51
N VAL A 29 -2.10 11.33 -29.68
CA VAL A 29 -3.55 11.51 -29.83
C VAL A 29 -4.21 10.17 -30.16
N SER A 30 -5.22 9.79 -29.40
CA SER A 30 -5.98 8.56 -29.61
C SER A 30 -7.48 8.85 -29.73
N PRO A 31 -8.03 8.96 -30.95
CA PRO A 31 -9.46 9.11 -31.18
C PRO A 31 -10.20 7.77 -30.98
N ASN A 32 -11.51 7.84 -30.73
CA ASN A 32 -12.38 6.70 -30.39
C ASN A 32 -11.83 5.89 -29.21
N PHE A 33 -11.42 6.63 -28.18
CA PHE A 33 -10.67 6.05 -27.07
C PHE A 33 -11.49 5.06 -26.25
N SER A 34 -12.77 5.35 -26.01
CA SER A 34 -13.65 4.44 -25.26
C SER A 34 -13.70 3.07 -25.92
N LYS A 35 -13.91 3.01 -27.24
CA LYS A 35 -13.92 1.76 -27.98
C LYS A 35 -12.56 1.06 -27.94
N LYS A 36 -11.47 1.81 -28.17
CA LYS A 36 -10.11 1.24 -28.13
C LYS A 36 -9.72 0.66 -26.78
N LEU A 37 -10.16 1.31 -25.70
CA LEU A 37 -9.86 0.86 -24.34
C LEU A 37 -10.34 -0.59 -24.13
N TYR A 38 -11.53 -0.92 -24.65
CA TYR A 38 -12.10 -2.27 -24.57
C TYR A 38 -11.56 -3.21 -25.66
N ASP A 39 -11.68 -2.84 -26.92
CA ASP A 39 -11.39 -3.72 -28.06
C ASP A 39 -9.90 -4.07 -28.16
N GLN A 40 -9.03 -3.12 -27.91
CA GLN A 40 -7.57 -3.31 -27.92
C GLN A 40 -7.03 -3.74 -26.55
N LYS A 41 -7.91 -3.92 -25.56
CA LYS A 41 -7.54 -4.30 -24.20
C LYS A 41 -6.45 -3.39 -23.62
N ILE A 42 -6.60 -2.07 -23.80
CA ILE A 42 -5.68 -1.08 -23.23
C ILE A 42 -5.72 -1.14 -21.71
N ALA A 43 -6.91 -1.28 -21.12
CA ALA A 43 -7.06 -1.69 -19.73
C ALA A 43 -7.31 -3.20 -19.64
N HIS A 44 -6.90 -3.80 -18.51
CA HIS A 44 -7.25 -5.19 -18.23
C HIS A 44 -8.78 -5.35 -18.24
N PRO A 45 -9.34 -6.44 -18.80
CA PRO A 45 -10.80 -6.59 -18.92
C PRO A 45 -11.59 -6.35 -17.63
N GLU A 46 -11.07 -6.81 -16.49
CA GLU A 46 -11.69 -6.61 -15.18
C GLU A 46 -11.66 -5.15 -14.70
N ASP A 47 -10.69 -4.36 -15.18
CA ASP A 47 -10.47 -2.98 -14.75
C ASP A 47 -11.01 -1.95 -15.76
N ALA A 48 -11.42 -2.41 -16.96
CA ALA A 48 -11.77 -1.56 -18.08
C ALA A 48 -12.91 -0.58 -17.76
N GLU A 49 -13.94 -1.02 -17.07
CA GLU A 49 -15.05 -0.16 -16.66
C GLU A 49 -14.61 0.89 -15.64
N THR A 50 -13.79 0.50 -14.67
CA THR A 50 -13.24 1.40 -13.65
C THR A 50 -12.32 2.44 -14.30
N ALA A 51 -11.44 2.01 -15.21
CA ALA A 51 -10.59 2.91 -15.97
C ALA A 51 -11.41 3.92 -16.78
N MET A 52 -12.45 3.45 -17.49
CA MET A 52 -13.29 4.33 -18.31
C MET A 52 -14.05 5.34 -17.46
N ARG A 53 -14.54 4.97 -16.27
CA ARG A 53 -15.21 5.90 -15.35
C ARG A 53 -14.28 7.04 -14.91
N VAL A 54 -13.00 6.75 -14.64
CA VAL A 54 -12.02 7.78 -14.28
C VAL A 54 -11.66 8.64 -15.49
N PHE A 55 -11.39 8.04 -16.66
CA PHE A 55 -11.08 8.79 -17.88
C PHE A 55 -12.22 9.73 -18.28
N SER A 56 -13.45 9.26 -18.23
CA SER A 56 -14.62 10.06 -18.61
C SER A 56 -15.09 11.08 -17.56
N GLY A 57 -14.50 11.07 -16.37
CA GLY A 57 -14.87 11.94 -15.26
C GLY A 57 -16.25 11.67 -14.68
N THR A 58 -16.88 10.53 -15.00
CA THR A 58 -18.17 10.13 -14.43
C THR A 58 -18.03 9.70 -12.96
N GLN A 59 -16.85 9.31 -12.58
CA GLN A 59 -16.46 9.13 -11.18
C GLN A 59 -15.20 9.96 -10.96
N GLY A 60 -15.34 11.13 -10.36
CA GLY A 60 -14.20 11.95 -9.97
C GLY A 60 -13.30 11.19 -8.98
N GLY A 61 -11.98 11.38 -9.08
CA GLY A 61 -11.04 10.80 -8.13
C GLY A 61 -9.93 9.96 -8.76
N SER A 62 -9.58 8.89 -8.07
CA SER A 62 -8.48 8.00 -8.48
C SER A 62 -8.88 6.52 -8.41
N ALA A 63 -8.27 5.72 -9.26
CA ALA A 63 -8.37 4.26 -9.22
C ALA A 63 -7.04 3.60 -9.53
N GLU A 64 -6.78 2.46 -8.92
CA GLU A 64 -5.70 1.57 -9.31
C GLU A 64 -6.23 0.58 -10.34
N VAL A 65 -5.65 0.59 -11.52
CA VAL A 65 -6.05 -0.22 -12.66
C VAL A 65 -4.84 -0.80 -13.37
N ARG A 66 -5.02 -1.93 -14.05
CA ARG A 66 -3.99 -2.52 -14.90
C ARG A 66 -4.13 -2.00 -16.31
N LEU A 67 -3.11 -1.28 -16.77
CA LEU A 67 -3.03 -0.79 -18.14
C LEU A 67 -1.94 -1.54 -18.91
N ARG A 68 -2.14 -1.74 -20.22
CA ARG A 68 -1.16 -2.40 -21.08
C ARG A 68 0.03 -1.48 -21.33
N ASN A 69 1.22 -1.93 -21.00
CA ASN A 69 2.46 -1.22 -21.31
C ASN A 69 2.90 -1.56 -22.76
N LEU A 70 2.46 -0.73 -23.69
CA LEU A 70 2.78 -0.93 -25.12
C LEU A 70 4.25 -0.64 -25.47
N LYS A 71 4.99 0.00 -24.55
CA LYS A 71 6.39 0.40 -24.81
C LYS A 71 7.41 -0.70 -24.52
N ILE A 72 7.10 -1.61 -23.59
CA ILE A 72 8.06 -2.63 -23.16
C ILE A 72 7.74 -3.96 -23.86
N ASN A 73 6.62 -4.59 -23.55
CA ASN A 73 6.30 -5.94 -24.04
C ASN A 73 4.79 -6.15 -24.24
N GLY A 74 3.98 -5.12 -24.01
CA GLY A 74 2.54 -5.22 -24.08
C GLY A 74 1.87 -5.90 -22.88
N ASP A 75 2.63 -6.22 -21.81
CA ASP A 75 2.08 -6.75 -20.58
C ASP A 75 1.31 -5.69 -19.81
N TYR A 76 0.48 -6.14 -18.89
CA TYR A 76 -0.23 -5.25 -17.99
C TYR A 76 0.66 -4.81 -16.83
N VAL A 77 0.63 -3.51 -16.54
CA VAL A 77 1.28 -2.87 -15.40
C VAL A 77 0.23 -2.21 -14.51
N TRP A 78 0.50 -2.18 -13.20
CA TRP A 78 -0.38 -1.48 -12.28
C TRP A 78 -0.18 0.03 -12.40
N CYS A 79 -1.27 0.73 -12.65
CA CYS A 79 -1.28 2.18 -12.76
C CYS A 79 -2.23 2.81 -11.76
N LEU A 80 -1.80 3.88 -11.12
CA LEU A 80 -2.69 4.82 -10.46
C LEU A 80 -3.17 5.81 -11.51
N LEU A 81 -4.48 5.74 -11.80
CA LEU A 81 -5.17 6.63 -12.71
C LEU A 81 -5.93 7.67 -11.91
N GLN A 82 -5.67 8.94 -12.16
CA GLN A 82 -6.38 10.06 -11.53
C GLN A 82 -6.93 10.97 -12.58
N GLY A 83 -8.18 11.44 -12.41
CA GLY A 83 -8.85 12.33 -13.34
C GLY A 83 -9.60 13.44 -12.61
N GLN A 84 -9.45 14.66 -13.12
CA GLN A 84 -10.16 15.85 -12.65
C GLN A 84 -11.05 16.39 -13.77
N PRO A 85 -12.37 16.46 -13.58
CA PRO A 85 -13.27 17.02 -14.56
C PRO A 85 -13.10 18.55 -14.67
N VAL A 86 -13.06 19.05 -15.89
CA VAL A 86 -13.04 20.47 -16.22
C VAL A 86 -14.37 20.84 -16.87
N TYR A 87 -15.05 21.81 -16.28
CA TYR A 87 -16.36 22.28 -16.74
C TYR A 87 -16.22 23.61 -17.48
N GLU A 88 -16.91 23.73 -18.61
CA GLU A 88 -17.06 24.98 -19.37
C GLU A 88 -18.57 25.26 -19.55
N ASN A 89 -19.00 26.44 -19.18
CA ASN A 89 -20.41 26.83 -19.20
C ASN A 89 -21.37 25.87 -18.47
N GLY A 90 -20.89 25.26 -17.35
CA GLY A 90 -21.66 24.31 -16.55
C GLY A 90 -21.75 22.91 -17.11
N ALA A 91 -21.17 22.63 -18.28
CA ALA A 91 -21.10 21.30 -18.88
C ALA A 91 -19.67 20.72 -18.76
N LEU A 92 -19.55 19.41 -18.56
CA LEU A 92 -18.27 18.73 -18.57
C LEU A 92 -17.66 18.83 -19.98
N ALA A 93 -16.57 19.60 -20.09
CA ALA A 93 -15.84 19.81 -21.34
C ALA A 93 -14.78 18.73 -21.55
N ARG A 94 -13.95 18.54 -20.58
CA ARG A 94 -12.83 17.58 -20.63
C ARG A 94 -12.45 17.05 -19.25
N VAL A 95 -11.64 16.00 -19.22
CA VAL A 95 -11.00 15.48 -18.02
C VAL A 95 -9.50 15.57 -18.20
N VAL A 96 -8.81 16.15 -17.22
CA VAL A 96 -7.34 16.20 -17.19
C VAL A 96 -6.86 15.33 -16.07
N GLY A 97 -5.83 14.51 -16.32
CA GLY A 97 -5.38 13.59 -15.31
C GLY A 97 -3.94 13.12 -15.46
N ILE A 98 -3.57 12.24 -14.55
CA ILE A 98 -2.26 11.59 -14.53
C ILE A 98 -2.41 10.08 -14.54
N ILE A 99 -1.42 9.43 -15.14
CA ILE A 99 -1.22 7.98 -15.06
C ILE A 99 0.18 7.80 -14.45
N ARG A 100 0.23 7.09 -13.35
CA ARG A 100 1.50 6.75 -12.69
C ARG A 100 1.62 5.23 -12.61
N ASP A 101 2.73 4.71 -13.10
CA ASP A 101 3.08 3.31 -12.86
C ASP A 101 3.37 3.11 -11.37
N ILE A 102 2.67 2.16 -10.75
CA ILE A 102 2.80 1.78 -9.34
C ILE A 102 3.17 0.29 -9.20
N THR A 103 3.61 -0.35 -10.28
CA THR A 103 3.90 -1.80 -10.30
C THR A 103 4.93 -2.17 -9.24
N GLU A 104 6.02 -1.40 -9.14
CA GLU A 104 7.06 -1.65 -8.15
C GLU A 104 6.55 -1.44 -6.72
N ASN A 105 5.76 -0.40 -6.48
CA ASN A 105 5.15 -0.16 -5.18
C ASN A 105 4.22 -1.32 -4.77
N LYS A 106 3.43 -1.83 -5.73
CA LYS A 106 2.57 -3.00 -5.51
C LYS A 106 3.39 -4.25 -5.19
N ARG A 107 4.48 -4.48 -5.94
CA ARG A 107 5.38 -5.61 -5.72
C ARG A 107 6.00 -5.57 -4.32
N ILE A 108 6.50 -4.41 -3.91
CA ILE A 108 7.08 -4.20 -2.58
C ILE A 108 6.03 -4.44 -1.49
N SER A 109 4.82 -3.90 -1.67
CA SER A 109 3.73 -4.09 -0.70
C SER A 109 3.34 -5.57 -0.56
N GLN A 110 3.18 -6.27 -1.68
CA GLN A 110 2.84 -7.70 -1.70
C GLN A 110 3.94 -8.57 -1.06
N GLU A 111 5.21 -8.26 -1.32
CA GLU A 111 6.33 -8.98 -0.71
C GLU A 111 6.40 -8.73 0.79
N LYS A 112 6.18 -7.49 1.22
CA LYS A 112 6.07 -7.17 2.65
C LYS A 112 4.94 -7.94 3.32
N GLU A 113 3.76 -7.98 2.73
CA GLU A 113 2.62 -8.74 3.26
C GLU A 113 2.90 -10.26 3.29
N ARG A 114 3.59 -10.77 2.27
CA ARG A 114 4.01 -12.17 2.21
C ARG A 114 4.97 -12.52 3.34
N LEU A 115 6.02 -11.70 3.52
CA LEU A 115 6.99 -11.87 4.58
C LEU A 115 6.34 -11.77 5.97
N GLN A 116 5.41 -10.84 6.15
CA GLN A 116 4.65 -10.71 7.39
C GLN A 116 3.84 -11.98 7.68
N ARG A 117 3.17 -12.55 6.67
CA ARG A 117 2.41 -13.80 6.85
C ARG A 117 3.32 -14.99 7.21
N ILE A 118 4.49 -15.11 6.56
CA ILE A 118 5.46 -16.16 6.88
C ILE A 118 5.94 -15.98 8.32
N PHE A 119 6.31 -14.76 8.70
CA PHE A 119 6.71 -14.43 10.07
C PHE A 119 5.62 -14.80 11.07
N ASP A 120 4.36 -14.40 10.84
CA ASP A 120 3.24 -14.72 11.72
C ASP A 120 2.98 -16.23 11.82
N LEU A 121 3.19 -17.00 10.73
CA LEU A 121 3.05 -18.46 10.74
C LEU A 121 4.17 -19.15 11.54
N GLU A 122 5.41 -18.72 11.36
CA GLU A 122 6.56 -19.26 12.11
C GLU A 122 6.43 -18.93 13.62
N LEU A 123 6.00 -17.70 13.94
CA LEU A 123 5.75 -17.31 15.32
C LEU A 123 4.69 -18.19 16.00
N ARG A 124 3.59 -18.48 15.29
CA ARG A 124 2.48 -19.30 15.83
C ARG A 124 2.87 -20.74 16.07
N ARG A 125 3.87 -21.23 15.35
CA ARG A 125 4.33 -22.61 15.44
C ARG A 125 5.18 -22.86 16.68
N ASP A 126 6.09 -21.94 16.99
CA ASP A 126 7.17 -22.20 17.95
C ASP A 126 7.11 -21.30 19.21
N TYR A 127 6.26 -20.25 19.20
CA TYR A 127 6.18 -19.28 20.28
C TYR A 127 4.74 -18.88 20.64
N GLU A 128 4.47 -18.73 21.93
CA GLU A 128 3.18 -18.19 22.41
C GLU A 128 3.09 -16.68 22.22
N SER A 129 4.21 -15.99 22.34
CA SER A 129 4.33 -14.55 22.07
C SER A 129 5.77 -14.16 21.82
N ILE A 130 5.97 -13.07 21.06
CA ILE A 130 7.28 -12.45 20.87
C ILE A 130 7.19 -10.99 21.30
N CYS A 131 8.17 -10.56 22.07
CA CYS A 131 8.29 -9.20 22.54
C CYS A 131 9.59 -8.58 22.01
N GLN A 132 9.47 -7.46 21.29
CA GLN A 132 10.60 -6.62 20.89
C GLN A 132 10.70 -5.45 21.86
N ILE A 133 11.87 -5.26 22.47
CA ILE A 133 12.11 -4.18 23.42
C ILE A 133 13.17 -3.25 22.83
N ASN A 134 12.91 -1.95 22.91
CA ASN A 134 13.92 -0.92 22.63
C ASN A 134 14.66 -0.61 23.94
N PRO A 135 15.94 -1.00 24.08
CA PRO A 135 16.64 -0.87 25.36
C PRO A 135 16.92 0.58 25.77
N SER A 136 16.99 1.50 24.81
CA SER A 136 17.25 2.93 25.09
C SER A 136 16.02 3.65 25.63
N THR A 137 14.83 3.26 25.20
CA THR A 137 13.57 3.91 25.59
C THR A 137 12.73 3.10 26.58
N GLY A 138 13.06 1.82 26.77
CA GLY A 138 12.27 0.88 27.56
C GLY A 138 10.91 0.53 26.93
N ARG A 139 10.60 1.02 25.71
CA ARG A 139 9.34 0.70 25.03
C ARG A 139 9.40 -0.69 24.44
N TYR A 140 8.25 -1.37 24.46
CA TYR A 140 8.10 -2.67 23.82
C TYR A 140 6.95 -2.70 22.83
N VAL A 141 7.03 -3.68 21.91
CA VAL A 141 5.94 -4.12 21.05
C VAL A 141 5.87 -5.64 21.13
N MET A 142 4.69 -6.19 21.35
CA MET A 142 4.46 -7.62 21.48
C MET A 142 3.54 -8.13 20.39
N TRP A 143 3.88 -9.27 19.82
CA TRP A 143 3.06 -10.04 18.89
C TRP A 143 2.60 -11.31 19.58
N THR A 144 1.29 -11.47 19.67
CA THR A 144 0.65 -12.64 20.26
C THR A 144 -0.26 -13.25 19.23
N PRO A 145 -0.23 -14.56 18.97
CA PRO A 145 -1.22 -15.22 18.12
C PRO A 145 -2.63 -14.99 18.68
N SER A 146 -3.60 -14.80 17.80
CA SER A 146 -4.98 -14.38 18.13
C SER A 146 -5.73 -15.32 19.10
N ASN A 147 -5.23 -16.53 19.33
CA ASN A 147 -5.76 -17.55 20.24
C ASN A 147 -4.92 -17.76 21.52
N ALA A 148 -3.84 -17.02 21.69
CA ALA A 148 -2.93 -17.15 22.86
C ALA A 148 -3.17 -16.09 23.93
N SER A 149 -4.30 -15.42 23.93
CA SER A 149 -4.64 -14.40 24.95
C SER A 149 -5.05 -15.06 26.27
N TYR A 150 -4.08 -15.65 26.96
CA TYR A 150 -4.28 -16.06 28.36
C TYR A 150 -4.22 -14.87 29.33
N TYR A 151 -3.68 -13.74 28.87
CA TYR A 151 -3.47 -12.55 29.69
C TYR A 151 -3.78 -11.30 28.89
N ASP A 152 -4.50 -10.39 29.51
CA ASP A 152 -4.83 -9.07 28.96
C ASP A 152 -3.61 -8.14 29.05
N ILE A 153 -2.54 -8.51 28.33
CA ILE A 153 -1.30 -7.73 28.28
C ILE A 153 -1.38 -6.81 27.06
N PRO A 154 -1.19 -5.50 27.21
CA PRO A 154 -1.14 -4.58 26.08
C PRO A 154 -0.08 -4.98 25.06
N THR A 155 -0.40 -4.81 23.76
CA THR A 155 0.54 -5.14 22.68
C THR A 155 1.69 -4.16 22.56
N SER A 156 1.68 -3.06 23.31
CA SER A 156 2.78 -2.08 23.37
C SER A 156 2.69 -1.23 24.63
N GLY A 157 3.84 -0.77 25.13
CA GLY A 157 3.89 0.06 26.34
C GLY A 157 5.33 0.27 26.83
N ILE A 158 5.48 0.52 28.14
CA ILE A 158 6.76 0.55 28.83
C ILE A 158 7.01 -0.83 29.44
N PHE A 159 8.08 -1.50 29.01
CA PHE A 159 8.32 -2.89 29.37
C PHE A 159 8.39 -3.13 30.88
N SER A 160 9.08 -2.28 31.64
CA SER A 160 9.23 -2.43 33.08
C SER A 160 7.91 -2.33 33.85
N GLU A 161 6.99 -1.48 33.39
CA GLU A 161 5.67 -1.29 34.00
C GLU A 161 4.78 -2.51 33.75
N GLU A 162 4.72 -2.94 32.50
CA GLU A 162 3.91 -4.10 32.11
C GLU A 162 4.47 -5.41 32.64
N LEU A 163 5.80 -5.54 32.71
CA LEU A 163 6.45 -6.72 33.32
C LEU A 163 6.07 -6.84 34.80
N ALA A 164 6.14 -5.74 35.55
CA ALA A 164 5.76 -5.74 36.97
C ALA A 164 4.28 -6.11 37.14
N HIS A 165 3.41 -5.56 36.29
CA HIS A 165 1.98 -5.86 36.32
C HIS A 165 1.71 -7.33 35.96
N ALA A 166 2.33 -7.85 34.90
CA ALA A 166 2.17 -9.24 34.48
C ALA A 166 2.67 -10.21 35.58
N ILE A 167 3.87 -9.98 36.12
CA ILE A 167 4.45 -10.83 37.18
C ILE A 167 3.56 -10.86 38.41
N SER A 168 3.01 -9.71 38.83
CA SER A 168 2.12 -9.67 39.99
C SER A 168 0.85 -10.51 39.85
N ARG A 169 0.41 -10.76 38.61
CA ARG A 169 -0.81 -11.55 38.31
C ARG A 169 -0.54 -13.04 38.05
N ILE A 170 0.65 -13.38 37.56
CA ILE A 170 0.94 -14.70 37.01
C ILE A 170 1.89 -15.50 37.91
N VAL A 171 2.81 -14.82 38.62
CA VAL A 171 3.90 -15.45 39.39
C VAL A 171 3.54 -15.46 40.86
N CYS A 172 3.82 -16.60 41.54
CA CYS A 172 3.67 -16.73 43.00
C CYS A 172 4.50 -15.68 43.72
N GLY A 173 3.98 -15.17 44.86
CA GLY A 173 4.60 -14.06 45.59
C GLY A 173 6.09 -14.25 45.95
N GLU A 174 6.48 -15.48 46.31
CA GLU A 174 7.86 -15.84 46.65
C GLU A 174 8.84 -15.69 45.47
N ASP A 175 8.36 -15.86 44.22
CA ASP A 175 9.21 -15.85 43.03
C ASP A 175 9.17 -14.50 42.27
N GLN A 176 8.29 -13.58 42.66
CA GLN A 176 8.08 -12.32 41.91
C GLN A 176 9.35 -11.47 41.82
N GLU A 177 10.07 -11.30 42.95
CA GLU A 177 11.31 -10.51 42.98
C GLU A 177 12.40 -11.12 42.11
N THR A 178 12.56 -12.42 42.14
CA THR A 178 13.51 -13.14 41.31
C THR A 178 13.18 -13.01 39.83
N CYS A 179 11.89 -13.12 39.47
CA CYS A 179 11.41 -13.00 38.12
C CYS A 179 11.61 -11.57 37.58
N LEU A 180 11.27 -10.54 38.36
CA LEU A 180 11.50 -9.14 38.00
C LEU A 180 12.96 -8.83 37.75
N LYS A 181 13.84 -9.32 38.60
CA LYS A 181 15.28 -9.14 38.45
C LYS A 181 15.83 -9.84 37.22
N THR A 182 15.42 -11.09 37.00
CA THR A 182 15.88 -11.90 35.85
C THR A 182 15.46 -11.34 34.52
N LEU A 183 14.18 -10.91 34.40
CA LEU A 183 13.59 -10.39 33.19
C LEU A 183 13.76 -8.87 33.00
N SER A 184 14.55 -8.21 33.88
CA SER A 184 14.88 -6.80 33.68
C SER A 184 15.71 -6.58 32.43
N ILE A 185 15.50 -5.46 31.72
CA ILE A 185 16.24 -5.10 30.49
C ILE A 185 17.76 -5.17 30.72
N GLY A 186 18.23 -4.69 31.88
CA GLY A 186 19.66 -4.69 32.23
C GLY A 186 20.26 -6.10 32.38
N ASN A 187 19.47 -7.11 32.71
CA ASN A 187 19.92 -8.49 32.78
C ASN A 187 19.80 -9.22 31.45
N MET A 188 18.80 -8.91 30.64
CA MET A 188 18.64 -9.50 29.30
C MET A 188 19.70 -9.04 28.29
N LEU A 189 20.38 -7.92 28.56
CA LEU A 189 21.44 -7.37 27.70
C LEU A 189 22.86 -7.78 28.11
N LYS A 190 23.03 -8.60 29.17
CA LYS A 190 24.31 -9.18 29.59
C LYS A 190 24.57 -10.51 28.92
#